data_e92b680e07666856c8bea048aff176d8
#
_entry.id   e92b680e07666856c8bea048aff176d8
#
_cell.length_a   1.000
_cell.length_b   1.000
_cell.length_c   1.000
_cell.angle_alpha   90.00
_cell.angle_beta   90.00
_cell.angle_gamma   90.00
#
_symmetry.space_group_name_H-M   'P 1'
#
loop_
_entity.id
_entity.type
_entity.pdbx_description
1 polymer ?
#
loop_
_entity_poly.entity_id
_entity_poly.type
_entity_poly.pdbx_seq_one_letter_code
_entity_poly.pdbx_strand_id
1 'polypeptide(L)'
;MKNICFLVSEGKTKLFFEIYKYLNNKHSINIFWVSPNNRWEKWLIKKGIKKENILNLSNKYVENKNLKNYSEVFNAENKYNCNFSKIISFDRILRNKNFKISYTYLSIIFEEIEKFLLNKKIMHVFSEQTWAFEISTTYICKYLSIKSIYLCNTKFPPDNENGRFTFFEGYKLDKLPNIENKSINLDQNFYKRIVENYRYNFQPTTYYFSYKKKFFSFSKFINIYLHFKYLFTDKYDLTKKNFYELIVYNLKLLI
;
A
#
# COMPACT_ATOMS: atom_id res chain seq x y z
N MET A 1 20.14 -16.13 5.01
CA MET A 1 18.78 -15.85 5.48
C MET A 1 18.15 -14.83 4.55
N LYS A 2 16.91 -15.04 4.06
CA LYS A 2 16.28 -14.10 3.13
C LYS A 2 15.57 -13.00 3.92
N ASN A 3 15.78 -11.74 3.54
CA ASN A 3 15.14 -10.58 4.16
C ASN A 3 14.06 -10.06 3.22
N ILE A 4 12.83 -9.96 3.70
CA ILE A 4 11.68 -9.45 2.94
C ILE A 4 11.04 -8.28 3.68
N CYS A 5 10.37 -7.40 2.94
CA CYS A 5 9.69 -6.23 3.48
C CYS A 5 8.23 -6.17 3.01
N PHE A 6 7.31 -5.95 3.93
CA PHE A 6 5.92 -5.64 3.64
C PHE A 6 5.66 -4.14 3.80
N LEU A 7 5.02 -3.54 2.81
CA LEU A 7 4.49 -2.20 2.93
C LEU A 7 3.08 -2.25 3.51
N VAL A 8 2.85 -1.48 4.55
CA VAL A 8 1.55 -1.41 5.22
C VAL A 8 0.54 -0.68 4.33
N SER A 9 -0.42 -1.40 3.81
CA SER A 9 -1.55 -0.86 3.08
C SER A 9 -2.84 -1.16 3.84
N GLU A 10 -3.63 -0.15 4.16
CA GLU A 10 -4.77 -0.21 5.09
C GLU A 10 -5.51 -1.57 5.15
N GLY A 11 -6.30 -1.90 4.14
CA GLY A 11 -7.10 -3.12 4.12
C GLY A 11 -6.28 -4.41 4.03
N LYS A 12 -5.15 -4.37 3.36
CA LYS A 12 -4.32 -5.55 3.11
C LYS A 12 -3.26 -5.81 4.17
N THR A 13 -3.03 -4.87 5.09
CA THR A 13 -2.08 -5.07 6.21
C THR A 13 -2.38 -6.32 7.01
N LYS A 14 -3.65 -6.59 7.27
CA LYS A 14 -4.05 -7.80 8.01
C LYS A 14 -3.73 -9.07 7.22
N LEU A 15 -3.94 -9.08 5.92
CA LEU A 15 -3.57 -10.19 5.05
C LEU A 15 -2.05 -10.39 5.03
N PHE A 16 -1.26 -9.33 4.86
CA PHE A 16 0.19 -9.40 4.94
C PHE A 16 0.66 -9.93 6.30
N PHE A 17 -0.04 -9.60 7.38
CA PHE A 17 0.26 -10.11 8.70
C PHE A 17 -0.05 -11.61 8.83
N GLU A 18 -1.12 -12.12 8.23
CA GLU A 18 -1.37 -13.58 8.18
C GLU A 18 -0.31 -14.31 7.36
N ILE A 19 0.12 -13.73 6.22
CA ILE A 19 1.24 -14.25 5.44
C ILE A 19 2.53 -14.26 6.28
N TYR A 20 2.79 -13.17 7.03
CA TYR A 20 3.92 -13.08 7.97
C TYR A 20 3.91 -14.25 8.95
N LYS A 21 2.79 -14.51 9.63
CA LYS A 21 2.69 -15.62 10.60
C LYS A 21 3.03 -16.97 9.97
N TYR A 22 2.48 -17.20 8.78
CA TYR A 22 2.74 -18.45 8.06
C TYR A 22 4.22 -18.60 7.69
N LEU A 23 4.83 -17.55 7.14
CA LEU A 23 6.22 -17.56 6.74
C LEU A 23 7.18 -17.69 7.94
N ASN A 24 6.91 -16.96 9.01
CA ASN A 24 7.73 -16.97 10.22
C ASN A 24 7.74 -18.34 10.91
N ASN A 25 6.64 -19.09 10.81
CA ASN A 25 6.52 -20.42 11.41
C ASN A 25 7.16 -21.53 10.57
N LYS A 26 7.26 -21.35 9.25
CA LYS A 26 7.69 -22.41 8.33
C LYS A 26 9.08 -22.19 7.71
N HIS A 27 9.59 -20.97 7.74
CA HIS A 27 10.81 -20.61 7.02
C HIS A 27 11.69 -19.66 7.83
N SER A 28 13.01 -19.84 7.72
CA SER A 28 14.01 -18.92 8.29
C SER A 28 14.10 -17.63 7.47
N ILE A 29 13.09 -16.76 7.57
CA ILE A 29 13.00 -15.49 6.84
C ILE A 29 12.92 -14.34 7.85
N ASN A 30 13.73 -13.32 7.65
CA ASN A 30 13.58 -12.06 8.39
C ASN A 30 12.55 -11.18 7.70
N ILE A 31 11.60 -10.67 8.46
CA ILE A 31 10.49 -9.88 7.91
C ILE A 31 10.50 -8.49 8.51
N PHE A 32 10.48 -7.50 7.63
CA PHE A 32 10.53 -6.08 7.93
C PHE A 32 9.27 -5.39 7.42
N TRP A 33 8.97 -4.19 7.93
CA TRP A 33 7.76 -3.46 7.61
C TRP A 33 8.04 -1.99 7.36
N VAL A 34 7.35 -1.41 6.39
CA VAL A 34 7.28 0.04 6.21
C VAL A 34 5.87 0.50 6.53
N SER A 35 5.72 1.33 7.54
CA SER A 35 4.45 1.89 7.99
C SER A 35 4.33 3.36 7.59
N PRO A 36 3.24 3.78 6.94
CA PRO A 36 3.04 5.19 6.61
C PRO A 36 2.75 6.05 7.85
N ASN A 37 2.35 5.46 8.98
CA ASN A 37 1.86 6.20 10.14
C ASN A 37 2.02 5.45 11.47
N ASN A 38 1.84 6.20 12.58
CA ASN A 38 1.96 5.67 13.94
C ASN A 38 0.87 4.65 14.29
N ARG A 39 -0.32 4.75 13.69
CA ARG A 39 -1.42 3.81 13.95
C ARG A 39 -1.03 2.38 13.59
N TRP A 40 -0.50 2.20 12.39
CA TRP A 40 -0.10 0.89 11.91
C TRP A 40 1.18 0.39 12.57
N GLU A 41 2.13 1.27 12.87
CA GLU A 41 3.30 0.90 13.68
C GLU A 41 2.86 0.33 15.04
N LYS A 42 2.01 1.06 15.78
CA LYS A 42 1.49 0.59 17.08
C LYS A 42 0.73 -0.73 16.96
N TRP A 43 -0.04 -0.90 15.88
CA TRP A 43 -0.76 -2.15 15.63
C TRP A 43 0.21 -3.32 15.40
N LEU A 44 1.25 -3.14 14.60
CA LEU A 44 2.29 -4.15 14.37
C LEU A 44 3.03 -4.51 15.66
N ILE A 45 3.43 -3.51 16.44
CA ILE A 45 4.08 -3.73 17.75
C ILE A 45 3.17 -4.53 18.69
N LYS A 46 1.88 -4.16 18.76
CA LYS A 46 0.88 -4.90 19.56
C LYS A 46 0.73 -6.36 19.08
N LYS A 47 1.04 -6.64 17.82
CA LYS A 47 1.05 -7.99 17.24
C LYS A 47 2.38 -8.72 17.41
N GLY A 48 3.34 -8.17 18.16
CA GLY A 48 4.61 -8.79 18.47
C GLY A 48 5.75 -8.49 17.49
N ILE A 49 5.54 -7.57 16.53
CA ILE A 49 6.64 -7.14 15.64
C ILE A 49 7.55 -6.19 16.43
N LYS A 50 8.86 -6.46 16.39
CA LYS A 50 9.85 -5.60 17.03
C LYS A 50 9.92 -4.24 16.33
N LYS A 51 10.04 -3.16 17.12
CA LYS A 51 10.08 -1.79 16.60
C LYS A 51 11.23 -1.56 15.61
N GLU A 52 12.38 -2.16 15.85
CA GLU A 52 13.56 -2.07 14.97
C GLU A 52 13.36 -2.68 13.58
N ASN A 53 12.30 -3.49 13.41
CA ASN A 53 11.91 -4.08 12.13
C ASN A 53 10.86 -3.24 11.38
N ILE A 54 10.50 -2.08 11.91
CA ILE A 54 9.48 -1.19 11.33
C ILE A 54 10.10 0.17 11.01
N LEU A 55 10.02 0.58 9.75
CA LEU A 55 10.25 1.97 9.36
C LEU A 55 8.92 2.74 9.44
N ASN A 56 8.86 3.80 10.24
CA ASN A 56 7.70 4.68 10.34
C ASN A 56 7.94 5.98 9.56
N LEU A 57 7.26 6.12 8.42
CA LEU A 57 7.44 7.25 7.50
C LEU A 57 6.90 8.56 8.08
N SER A 58 5.83 8.52 8.88
CA SER A 58 5.28 9.72 9.53
C SER A 58 6.30 10.33 10.51
N ASN A 59 6.97 9.49 11.31
CA ASN A 59 8.02 9.95 12.22
C ASN A 59 9.20 10.52 11.44
N LYS A 60 9.64 9.83 10.37
CA LYS A 60 10.73 10.30 9.52
C LYS A 60 10.42 11.64 8.84
N TYR A 61 9.17 11.82 8.41
CA TYR A 61 8.73 13.11 7.88
C TYR A 61 8.82 14.22 8.95
N VAL A 62 8.36 13.97 10.17
CA VAL A 62 8.44 14.96 11.27
C VAL A 62 9.88 15.35 11.57
N GLU A 63 10.77 14.35 11.66
CA GLU A 63 12.19 14.56 11.94
C GLU A 63 12.88 15.42 10.86
N ASN A 64 12.56 15.22 9.59
CA ASN A 64 13.35 15.73 8.46
C ASN A 64 12.68 16.87 7.66
N LYS A 65 11.38 17.18 7.87
CA LYS A 65 10.61 18.14 7.03
C LYS A 65 11.21 19.54 6.94
N ASN A 66 11.96 19.98 7.95
CA ASN A 66 12.58 21.30 7.98
C ASN A 66 13.99 21.33 7.39
N LEU A 67 14.56 20.14 7.09
CA LEU A 67 15.94 19.98 6.63
C LEU A 67 16.06 19.88 5.10
N LYS A 68 14.92 19.75 4.38
CA LYS A 68 14.92 19.50 2.94
C LYS A 68 14.82 20.76 2.11
N ASN A 69 15.76 20.92 1.18
CA ASN A 69 15.78 21.95 0.17
C ASN A 69 15.19 21.48 -1.16
N TYR A 70 14.70 22.41 -1.98
CA TYR A 70 14.05 22.09 -3.26
C TYR A 70 14.99 21.43 -4.28
N SER A 71 16.28 21.76 -4.23
CA SER A 71 17.29 21.12 -5.08
C SER A 71 17.44 19.62 -4.88
N GLU A 72 17.20 19.14 -3.66
CA GLU A 72 17.28 17.70 -3.32
C GLU A 72 16.16 16.88 -3.96
N VAL A 73 15.01 17.51 -4.19
CA VAL A 73 13.87 16.92 -4.91
C VAL A 73 14.26 16.55 -6.33
N PHE A 74 14.87 17.50 -7.04
CA PHE A 74 15.31 17.28 -8.42
C PHE A 74 16.37 16.19 -8.53
N ASN A 75 17.28 16.16 -7.58
CA ASN A 75 18.31 15.10 -7.49
C ASN A 75 17.67 13.71 -7.29
N ALA A 76 16.62 13.63 -6.47
CA ALA A 76 15.91 12.36 -6.25
C ALA A 76 15.15 11.91 -7.52
N GLU A 77 14.46 12.80 -8.23
CA GLU A 77 13.79 12.48 -9.49
C GLU A 77 14.77 11.91 -10.52
N ASN A 78 15.93 12.54 -10.68
CA ASN A 78 16.99 12.08 -11.59
C ASN A 78 17.57 10.73 -11.15
N LYS A 79 17.90 10.61 -9.86
CA LYS A 79 18.48 9.38 -9.30
C LYS A 79 17.62 8.16 -9.55
N TYR A 80 16.32 8.27 -9.30
CA TYR A 80 15.39 7.14 -9.41
C TYR A 80 14.68 7.06 -10.76
N ASN A 81 14.97 7.97 -11.69
CA ASN A 81 14.31 8.10 -12.98
C ASN A 81 12.78 8.10 -12.84
N CYS A 82 12.27 9.00 -12.00
CA CYS A 82 10.86 9.14 -11.70
C CYS A 82 10.41 10.60 -11.80
N ASN A 83 9.12 10.83 -11.72
CA ASN A 83 8.54 12.17 -11.69
C ASN A 83 7.59 12.32 -10.50
N PHE A 84 7.92 13.20 -9.57
CA PHE A 84 7.18 13.40 -8.34
C PHE A 84 5.77 13.94 -8.59
N SER A 85 5.60 14.82 -9.60
CA SER A 85 4.28 15.33 -9.98
C SER A 85 3.35 14.18 -10.38
N LYS A 86 3.86 13.20 -11.15
CA LYS A 86 3.08 12.02 -11.52
C LYS A 86 2.73 11.18 -10.29
N ILE A 87 3.68 10.90 -9.41
CA ILE A 87 3.44 10.13 -8.20
C ILE A 87 2.38 10.82 -7.33
N ILE A 88 2.48 12.14 -7.14
CA ILE A 88 1.53 12.94 -6.37
C ILE A 88 0.13 12.88 -7.01
N SER A 89 0.03 12.99 -8.34
CA SER A 89 -1.27 13.00 -9.04
C SER A 89 -2.04 11.68 -8.89
N PHE A 90 -1.35 10.57 -8.76
CA PHE A 90 -1.95 9.26 -8.51
C PHE A 90 -2.41 9.07 -7.05
N ASP A 91 -1.81 9.78 -6.11
CA ASP A 91 -2.17 9.67 -4.69
C ASP A 91 -3.38 10.53 -4.36
N ARG A 92 -4.44 9.89 -3.85
CA ARG A 92 -5.72 10.53 -3.54
C ARG A 92 -5.64 11.60 -2.45
N ILE A 93 -4.61 11.56 -1.63
CA ILE A 93 -4.41 12.48 -0.52
C ILE A 93 -3.37 13.54 -0.88
N LEU A 94 -2.18 13.13 -1.34
CA LEU A 94 -1.09 14.04 -1.64
C LEU A 94 -1.43 15.05 -2.75
N ARG A 95 -2.20 14.66 -3.76
CA ARG A 95 -2.65 15.57 -4.83
C ARG A 95 -3.46 16.77 -4.33
N ASN A 96 -4.05 16.66 -3.13
CA ASN A 96 -4.84 17.74 -2.51
C ASN A 96 -4.05 18.50 -1.43
N LYS A 97 -2.78 18.15 -1.20
CA LYS A 97 -1.90 18.86 -0.27
C LYS A 97 -1.17 19.99 -0.98
N ASN A 98 -0.65 20.93 -0.20
CA ASN A 98 0.25 21.94 -0.72
C ASN A 98 1.44 21.28 -1.41
N PHE A 99 1.81 21.77 -2.57
CA PHE A 99 2.92 21.28 -3.38
C PHE A 99 4.21 21.08 -2.57
N LYS A 100 4.60 22.10 -1.80
CA LYS A 100 5.79 22.03 -0.95
C LYS A 100 5.74 20.86 0.02
N ILE A 101 4.58 20.61 0.65
CA ILE A 101 4.38 19.49 1.59
C ILE A 101 4.56 18.16 0.86
N SER A 102 3.91 17.98 -0.29
CA SER A 102 3.93 16.73 -1.04
C SER A 102 5.31 16.39 -1.57
N TYR A 103 6.02 17.39 -2.10
CA TYR A 103 7.38 17.22 -2.60
C TYR A 103 8.39 16.95 -1.47
N THR A 104 8.30 17.69 -0.38
CA THR A 104 9.14 17.43 0.81
C THR A 104 8.90 16.02 1.35
N TYR A 105 7.64 15.59 1.41
CA TYR A 105 7.30 14.24 1.84
C TYR A 105 7.93 13.19 0.93
N LEU A 106 7.76 13.30 -0.39
CA LEU A 106 8.35 12.34 -1.33
C LEU A 106 9.88 12.30 -1.22
N SER A 107 10.54 13.46 -1.15
CA SER A 107 12.00 13.51 -0.98
C SER A 107 12.48 12.74 0.25
N ILE A 108 11.79 12.93 1.39
CA ILE A 108 12.13 12.23 2.63
C ILE A 108 11.87 10.73 2.53
N ILE A 109 10.71 10.32 2.02
CA ILE A 109 10.39 8.88 1.96
C ILE A 109 11.28 8.11 0.98
N PHE A 110 11.68 8.73 -0.14
CA PHE A 110 12.63 8.10 -1.05
C PHE A 110 13.96 7.81 -0.34
N GLU A 111 14.49 8.78 0.39
CA GLU A 111 15.76 8.62 1.10
C GLU A 111 15.65 7.61 2.25
N GLU A 112 14.61 7.73 3.09
CA GLU A 112 14.46 6.89 4.27
C GLU A 112 14.13 5.44 3.92
N ILE A 113 13.32 5.22 2.87
CA ILE A 113 13.03 3.86 2.38
C ILE A 113 14.30 3.25 1.78
N GLU A 114 15.05 3.98 0.95
CA GLU A 114 16.30 3.48 0.39
C GLU A 114 17.26 3.05 1.50
N LYS A 115 17.54 3.94 2.48
CA LYS A 115 18.38 3.63 3.63
C LYS A 115 17.91 2.37 4.37
N PHE A 116 16.63 2.25 4.59
CA PHE A 116 16.05 1.10 5.28
C PHE A 116 16.24 -0.19 4.50
N LEU A 117 15.93 -0.20 3.21
CA LEU A 117 16.06 -1.38 2.36
C LEU A 117 17.51 -1.85 2.28
N LEU A 118 18.47 -0.94 2.15
CA LEU A 118 19.90 -1.24 2.13
C LEU A 118 20.40 -1.76 3.48
N ASN A 119 20.10 -1.05 4.58
CA ASN A 119 20.56 -1.41 5.92
C ASN A 119 20.02 -2.77 6.37
N LYS A 120 18.79 -3.08 5.98
CA LYS A 120 18.16 -4.36 6.29
C LYS A 120 18.43 -5.43 5.23
N LYS A 121 19.20 -5.12 4.19
CA LYS A 121 19.56 -6.04 3.08
C LYS A 121 18.33 -6.73 2.50
N ILE A 122 17.29 -5.95 2.22
CA ILE A 122 16.02 -6.46 1.71
C ILE A 122 16.19 -6.99 0.29
N MET A 123 15.65 -8.18 0.02
CA MET A 123 15.70 -8.83 -1.29
C MET A 123 14.36 -8.74 -2.05
N HIS A 124 13.25 -8.68 -1.31
CA HIS A 124 11.91 -8.62 -1.88
C HIS A 124 11.04 -7.65 -1.09
N VAL A 125 10.26 -6.86 -1.80
CA VAL A 125 9.28 -5.94 -1.21
C VAL A 125 7.89 -6.31 -1.69
N PHE A 126 6.93 -6.39 -0.77
CA PHE A 126 5.52 -6.67 -1.04
C PHE A 126 4.65 -5.46 -0.74
N SER A 127 3.82 -5.05 -1.70
CA SER A 127 2.97 -3.86 -1.59
C SER A 127 1.62 -4.04 -2.29
N GLU A 128 0.77 -3.00 -2.24
CA GLU A 128 -0.47 -2.89 -3.02
C GLU A 128 -0.35 -1.92 -4.20
N GLN A 129 0.65 -1.04 -4.19
CA GLN A 129 0.88 0.05 -5.18
C GLN A 129 -0.30 1.02 -5.33
N THR A 130 -0.92 1.38 -4.22
CA THR A 130 -2.08 2.30 -4.20
C THR A 130 -1.69 3.71 -3.76
N TRP A 131 -0.68 3.82 -2.89
CA TRP A 131 -0.25 5.06 -2.25
C TRP A 131 1.09 5.55 -2.79
N ALA A 132 1.34 6.85 -2.69
CA ALA A 132 2.58 7.45 -3.17
C ALA A 132 3.84 6.78 -2.61
N PHE A 133 3.86 6.45 -1.32
CA PHE A 133 5.02 5.77 -0.71
C PHE A 133 5.23 4.35 -1.27
N GLU A 134 4.16 3.63 -1.63
CA GLU A 134 4.25 2.32 -2.25
C GLU A 134 4.79 2.42 -3.68
N ILE A 135 4.27 3.39 -4.44
CA ILE A 135 4.75 3.69 -5.80
C ILE A 135 6.23 4.12 -5.75
N SER A 136 6.59 5.02 -4.83
CA SER A 136 7.97 5.46 -4.61
C SER A 136 8.89 4.27 -4.30
N THR A 137 8.44 3.37 -3.43
CA THR A 137 9.21 2.17 -3.09
C THR A 137 9.49 1.30 -4.31
N THR A 138 8.56 1.24 -5.27
CA THR A 138 8.80 0.48 -6.51
C THR A 138 9.90 1.10 -7.36
N TYR A 139 9.99 2.44 -7.45
CA TYR A 139 11.09 3.12 -8.12
C TYR A 139 12.43 2.87 -7.43
N ILE A 140 12.45 2.93 -6.10
CA ILE A 140 13.63 2.61 -5.29
C ILE A 140 14.06 1.16 -5.51
N CYS A 141 13.13 0.22 -5.46
CA CYS A 141 13.41 -1.19 -5.71
C CYS A 141 14.02 -1.42 -7.10
N LYS A 142 13.49 -0.73 -8.13
CA LYS A 142 14.05 -0.78 -9.48
C LYS A 142 15.49 -0.27 -9.52
N TYR A 143 15.77 0.86 -8.86
CA TYR A 143 17.09 1.44 -8.76
C TYR A 143 18.09 0.52 -8.04
N LEU A 144 17.65 -0.13 -6.95
CA LEU A 144 18.47 -1.04 -6.14
C LEU A 144 18.51 -2.48 -6.65
N SER A 145 17.84 -2.79 -7.78
CA SER A 145 17.68 -4.15 -8.29
C SER A 145 17.01 -5.12 -7.31
N ILE A 146 16.16 -4.60 -6.42
CA ILE A 146 15.33 -5.36 -5.48
C ILE A 146 14.02 -5.76 -6.18
N LYS A 147 13.56 -7.01 -5.96
CA LYS A 147 12.27 -7.43 -6.49
C LYS A 147 11.11 -6.78 -5.75
N SER A 148 10.32 -5.98 -6.47
CA SER A 148 9.06 -5.42 -5.98
C SER A 148 7.89 -6.28 -6.45
N ILE A 149 7.10 -6.78 -5.52
CA ILE A 149 5.98 -7.67 -5.76
C ILE A 149 4.73 -7.01 -5.20
N TYR A 150 3.71 -6.83 -6.03
CA TYR A 150 2.46 -6.27 -5.56
C TYR A 150 1.31 -7.24 -5.65
N LEU A 151 0.42 -7.12 -4.66
CA LEU A 151 -0.76 -7.93 -4.51
C LEU A 151 -1.95 -7.24 -5.16
N CYS A 152 -2.52 -7.89 -6.15
CA CYS A 152 -3.73 -7.42 -6.82
C CYS A 152 -4.89 -8.39 -6.57
N ASN A 153 -6.08 -7.84 -6.31
CA ASN A 153 -7.29 -8.63 -6.37
C ASN A 153 -7.60 -8.97 -7.82
N THR A 154 -7.59 -10.25 -8.14
CA THR A 154 -8.11 -10.69 -9.42
C THR A 154 -9.64 -10.67 -9.35
N LYS A 155 -10.23 -9.90 -10.22
CA LYS A 155 -11.70 -9.89 -10.39
C LYS A 155 -12.17 -11.06 -11.25
N PHE A 156 -11.25 -11.90 -11.69
CA PHE A 156 -11.51 -12.97 -12.64
C PHE A 156 -10.72 -14.24 -12.28
N PRO A 157 -11.33 -15.44 -12.31
CA PRO A 157 -12.77 -15.68 -12.44
C PRO A 157 -13.54 -15.24 -11.19
N PRO A 158 -14.81 -14.86 -11.33
CA PRO A 158 -15.67 -14.51 -10.20
C PRO A 158 -16.07 -15.79 -9.43
N ASP A 159 -15.15 -16.34 -8.67
CA ASP A 159 -15.48 -17.42 -7.75
C ASP A 159 -16.02 -16.83 -6.45
N ASN A 160 -17.20 -17.19 -6.18
CA ASN A 160 -18.23 -16.60 -5.37
C ASN A 160 -17.93 -16.37 -3.89
N GLU A 161 -16.85 -16.87 -3.30
CA GLU A 161 -16.71 -16.77 -1.84
C GLU A 161 -15.29 -16.45 -1.34
N ASN A 162 -14.26 -16.70 -2.14
CA ASN A 162 -12.89 -16.47 -1.71
C ASN A 162 -12.14 -15.63 -2.76
N GLY A 163 -12.16 -14.31 -2.58
CA GLY A 163 -11.43 -13.40 -3.45
C GLY A 163 -10.02 -13.92 -3.76
N ARG A 164 -9.71 -14.15 -5.03
CA ARG A 164 -8.40 -14.61 -5.44
C ARG A 164 -7.43 -13.43 -5.50
N PHE A 165 -6.25 -13.63 -4.96
CA PHE A 165 -5.16 -12.68 -5.06
C PHE A 165 -4.13 -13.19 -6.05
N THR A 166 -3.61 -12.27 -6.86
CA THR A 166 -2.49 -12.55 -7.77
C THR A 166 -1.34 -11.62 -7.43
N PHE A 167 -0.13 -12.15 -7.47
CA PHE A 167 1.08 -11.39 -7.27
C PHE A 167 1.69 -11.05 -8.63
N PHE A 168 2.11 -9.80 -8.80
CA PHE A 168 2.79 -9.33 -9.99
C PHE A 168 4.16 -8.78 -9.61
N GLU A 169 5.16 -8.98 -10.47
CA GLU A 169 6.50 -8.44 -10.28
C GLU A 169 6.65 -7.08 -10.98
N GLY A 170 7.02 -6.07 -10.23
CA GLY A 170 7.40 -4.75 -10.72
C GLY A 170 6.29 -4.00 -11.45
N TYR A 171 6.71 -3.12 -12.37
CA TYR A 171 5.80 -2.34 -13.23
C TYR A 171 5.22 -3.11 -14.40
N LYS A 172 5.76 -4.27 -14.70
CA LYS A 172 5.31 -5.06 -15.84
C LYS A 172 4.17 -5.95 -15.37
N LEU A 173 2.97 -5.50 -15.61
CA LEU A 173 1.74 -6.30 -15.54
C LEU A 173 1.85 -7.62 -16.36
N ASP A 174 2.87 -7.73 -17.19
CA ASP A 174 3.07 -8.76 -18.17
C ASP A 174 3.85 -9.98 -17.66
N LYS A 175 4.45 -9.88 -16.47
CA LYS A 175 5.19 -10.99 -15.87
C LYS A 175 4.55 -11.42 -14.58
N LEU A 176 3.71 -12.42 -14.68
CA LEU A 176 3.50 -13.30 -13.53
C LEU A 176 4.88 -13.79 -13.07
N PRO A 177 5.15 -13.82 -11.75
CA PRO A 177 6.35 -14.48 -11.24
C PRO A 177 6.41 -15.84 -11.95
N ASN A 178 7.59 -16.23 -12.45
CA ASN A 178 7.79 -17.57 -13.01
C ASN A 178 7.34 -18.61 -11.98
N ILE A 179 6.08 -18.87 -11.95
CA ILE A 179 5.54 -20.12 -11.47
C ILE A 179 6.03 -21.07 -12.52
N GLU A 180 6.99 -21.92 -12.16
CA GLU A 180 7.47 -22.99 -13.02
C GLU A 180 6.31 -23.45 -13.88
N ASN A 181 6.49 -23.41 -15.20
CA ASN A 181 5.49 -23.78 -16.18
C ASN A 181 5.07 -25.25 -16.00
N LYS A 182 4.40 -25.55 -14.91
CA LYS A 182 3.47 -26.65 -14.90
C LYS A 182 2.40 -26.19 -15.88
N SER A 183 2.51 -26.69 -17.11
CA SER A 183 1.50 -26.55 -18.14
C SER A 183 0.17 -26.90 -17.50
N ILE A 184 -0.52 -25.89 -16.97
CA ILE A 184 -1.92 -26.03 -16.63
C ILE A 184 -2.57 -26.17 -17.99
N ASN A 185 -2.85 -27.40 -18.40
CA ASN A 185 -3.72 -27.69 -19.53
C ASN A 185 -5.08 -27.10 -19.15
N LEU A 186 -5.24 -25.79 -19.40
CA LEU A 186 -6.46 -25.07 -19.14
C LEU A 186 -7.46 -25.55 -20.20
N ASP A 187 -8.34 -26.43 -19.76
CA ASP A 187 -9.47 -26.93 -20.54
C ASP A 187 -10.17 -25.74 -21.23
N GLN A 188 -10.22 -25.74 -22.55
CA GLN A 188 -10.91 -24.71 -23.32
C GLN A 188 -12.37 -24.54 -22.88
N ASN A 189 -13.01 -25.60 -22.38
CA ASN A 189 -14.34 -25.57 -21.80
C ASN A 189 -14.38 -24.81 -20.47
N PHE A 190 -13.30 -24.77 -19.72
CA PHE A 190 -13.18 -23.95 -18.52
C PHE A 190 -13.21 -22.45 -18.86
N TYR A 191 -12.44 -22.01 -19.86
CA TYR A 191 -12.48 -20.63 -20.33
C TYR A 191 -13.83 -20.24 -20.89
N LYS A 192 -14.44 -21.11 -21.70
CA LYS A 192 -15.76 -20.87 -22.28
C LYS A 192 -16.82 -20.69 -21.20
N ARG A 193 -16.85 -21.56 -20.18
CA ARG A 193 -17.74 -21.44 -19.02
C ARG A 193 -17.51 -20.14 -18.23
N ILE A 194 -16.27 -19.74 -18.03
CA ILE A 194 -15.93 -18.47 -17.34
C ILE A 194 -16.46 -17.28 -18.14
N VAL A 195 -16.19 -17.23 -19.45
CA VAL A 195 -16.62 -16.14 -20.32
C VAL A 195 -18.15 -16.07 -20.40
N GLU A 196 -18.82 -17.21 -20.51
CA GLU A 196 -20.28 -17.29 -20.52
C GLU A 196 -20.89 -16.86 -19.19
N ASN A 197 -20.37 -17.35 -18.05
CA ASN A 197 -20.80 -16.89 -16.73
C ASN A 197 -20.60 -15.38 -16.55
N TYR A 198 -19.48 -14.83 -17.04
CA TYR A 198 -19.24 -13.40 -16.96
C TYR A 198 -20.21 -12.59 -17.83
N ARG A 199 -20.55 -13.09 -19.02
CA ARG A 199 -21.50 -12.42 -19.94
C ARG A 199 -22.95 -12.45 -19.44
N TYR A 200 -23.38 -13.57 -18.88
CA TYR A 200 -24.79 -13.80 -18.54
C TYR A 200 -25.13 -13.60 -17.06
N ASN A 201 -24.15 -13.77 -16.17
CA ASN A 201 -24.33 -13.65 -14.71
C ASN A 201 -23.48 -12.54 -14.09
N PHE A 202 -23.15 -11.49 -14.88
CA PHE A 202 -22.43 -10.35 -14.34
C PHE A 202 -23.24 -9.71 -13.22
N GLN A 203 -22.98 -10.15 -12.01
CA GLN A 203 -23.34 -9.37 -10.82
C GLN A 203 -22.18 -8.40 -10.57
N PRO A 204 -22.43 -7.08 -10.65
CA PRO A 204 -21.44 -6.10 -10.23
C PRO A 204 -20.97 -6.51 -8.84
N THR A 205 -19.67 -6.64 -8.67
CA THR A 205 -19.05 -7.12 -7.43
C THR A 205 -19.74 -6.44 -6.24
N THR A 206 -20.06 -7.20 -5.21
CA THR A 206 -20.70 -6.78 -3.96
C THR A 206 -20.12 -5.52 -3.33
N TYR A 207 -18.94 -5.08 -3.81
CA TYR A 207 -18.32 -3.81 -3.46
C TYR A 207 -19.21 -2.60 -3.78
N TYR A 208 -20.04 -2.65 -4.81
CA TYR A 208 -21.00 -1.60 -5.13
C TYR A 208 -22.36 -1.77 -4.44
N PHE A 209 -22.73 -2.99 -4.07
CA PHE A 209 -24.06 -3.27 -3.48
C PHE A 209 -24.06 -3.38 -1.94
N SER A 210 -22.92 -3.56 -1.29
CA SER A 210 -22.85 -3.56 0.19
C SER A 210 -23.12 -2.19 0.81
N TYR A 211 -23.33 -1.16 -0.01
CA TYR A 211 -23.75 0.17 0.42
C TYR A 211 -25.27 0.32 0.62
N LYS A 212 -26.03 -0.75 0.95
CA LYS A 212 -27.27 -0.54 1.69
C LYS A 212 -26.87 0.02 3.06
N LYS A 213 -26.73 1.35 3.08
CA LYS A 213 -26.36 2.14 4.26
C LYS A 213 -27.39 1.83 5.35
N LYS A 214 -27.06 0.97 6.29
CA LYS A 214 -27.65 1.07 7.62
C LYS A 214 -27.21 2.45 8.14
N PHE A 215 -28.12 3.41 8.14
CA PHE A 215 -27.84 4.82 8.46
C PHE A 215 -27.24 4.97 9.87
N PHE A 216 -27.59 4.05 10.79
CA PHE A 216 -27.05 3.95 12.13
C PHE A 216 -26.47 2.55 12.36
N SER A 217 -25.17 2.44 12.49
CA SER A 217 -24.52 1.26 13.04
C SER A 217 -23.49 1.68 14.09
N PHE A 218 -23.43 0.97 15.21
CA PHE A 218 -22.47 1.19 16.29
C PHE A 218 -21.03 1.20 15.77
N SER A 219 -20.73 0.40 14.75
CA SER A 219 -19.43 0.40 14.08
C SER A 219 -19.07 1.74 13.41
N LYS A 220 -20.06 2.54 12.97
CA LYS A 220 -19.80 3.87 12.41
C LYS A 220 -19.40 4.86 13.49
N PHE A 221 -20.01 4.80 14.67
CA PHE A 221 -19.62 5.63 15.81
C PHE A 221 -18.21 5.29 16.29
N ILE A 222 -17.87 4.00 16.40
CA ILE A 222 -16.51 3.57 16.71
C ILE A 222 -15.52 4.08 15.66
N ASN A 223 -15.86 3.99 14.37
CA ASN A 223 -14.99 4.46 13.30
C ASN A 223 -14.82 5.99 13.34
N ILE A 224 -15.89 6.74 13.61
CA ILE A 224 -15.83 8.20 13.80
C ILE A 224 -14.93 8.53 15.01
N TYR A 225 -15.16 7.90 16.16
CA TYR A 225 -14.33 8.10 17.35
C TYR A 225 -12.86 7.76 17.09
N LEU A 226 -12.58 6.62 16.47
CA LEU A 226 -11.21 6.24 16.09
C LEU A 226 -10.60 7.22 15.11
N HIS A 227 -11.39 7.72 14.17
CA HIS A 227 -10.94 8.72 13.21
C HIS A 227 -10.57 10.03 13.90
N PHE A 228 -11.39 10.53 14.81
CA PHE A 228 -11.08 11.70 15.65
C PHE A 228 -9.82 11.47 16.49
N LYS A 229 -9.74 10.35 17.21
CA LYS A 229 -8.57 9.99 18.00
C LYS A 229 -7.29 10.01 17.17
N TYR A 230 -7.32 9.46 15.94
CA TYR A 230 -6.13 9.40 15.08
C TYR A 230 -5.80 10.73 14.40
N LEU A 231 -6.76 11.64 14.21
CA LEU A 231 -6.48 12.99 13.74
C LEU A 231 -5.55 13.76 14.71
N PHE A 232 -5.69 13.55 15.99
CA PHE A 232 -4.85 14.21 16.99
C PHE A 232 -3.52 13.47 17.24
N THR A 233 -3.51 12.15 17.13
CA THR A 233 -2.30 11.34 17.38
C THR A 233 -1.38 11.19 16.18
N ASP A 234 -1.91 11.32 14.95
CA ASP A 234 -1.19 11.17 13.68
C ASP A 234 -1.33 12.43 12.80
N LYS A 235 -1.05 13.60 13.38
CA LYS A 235 -1.13 14.90 12.70
C LYS A 235 -0.36 14.96 11.38
N TYR A 236 0.69 14.18 11.24
CA TYR A 236 1.57 14.12 10.08
C TYR A 236 1.37 12.86 9.21
N ASP A 237 0.25 12.16 9.39
CA ASP A 237 -0.15 11.08 8.48
C ASP A 237 -0.63 11.67 7.15
N LEU A 238 0.28 11.71 6.17
CA LEU A 238 -0.04 12.21 4.83
C LEU A 238 -0.76 11.19 3.95
N THR A 239 -1.13 10.02 4.49
CA THR A 239 -2.02 9.06 3.82
C THR A 239 -3.49 9.31 4.14
N LYS A 240 -3.81 10.36 4.92
CA LYS A 240 -5.19 10.71 5.32
C LYS A 240 -5.50 12.18 5.12
N LYS A 241 -6.80 12.44 4.93
CA LYS A 241 -7.34 13.80 5.00
C LYS A 241 -7.23 14.31 6.43
N ASN A 242 -6.83 15.57 6.59
CA ASN A 242 -6.92 16.26 7.89
C ASN A 242 -8.38 16.60 8.22
N PHE A 243 -8.63 17.08 9.44
CA PHE A 243 -9.99 17.37 9.91
C PHE A 243 -10.72 18.40 9.03
N TYR A 244 -10.04 19.47 8.66
CA TYR A 244 -10.60 20.51 7.80
C TYR A 244 -10.95 19.97 6.40
N GLU A 245 -10.04 19.22 5.80
CA GLU A 245 -10.27 18.56 4.51
C GLU A 245 -11.46 17.59 4.55
N LEU A 246 -11.69 16.92 5.68
CA LEU A 246 -12.84 16.05 5.89
C LEU A 246 -14.16 16.84 5.95
N ILE A 247 -14.17 17.96 6.67
CA ILE A 247 -15.35 18.85 6.74
C ILE A 247 -15.68 19.36 5.35
N VAL A 248 -14.71 19.94 4.64
CA VAL A 248 -14.90 20.47 3.28
C VAL A 248 -15.37 19.38 2.31
N TYR A 249 -14.80 18.18 2.40
CA TYR A 249 -15.22 17.05 1.57
C TYR A 249 -16.66 16.64 1.83
N ASN A 250 -17.06 16.55 3.11
CA ASN A 250 -18.43 16.18 3.47
C ASN A 250 -19.44 17.27 3.11
N LEU A 251 -19.08 18.55 3.24
CA LEU A 251 -19.92 19.66 2.78
C LEU A 251 -20.12 19.65 1.26
N LYS A 252 -19.08 19.33 0.48
CA LYS A 252 -19.19 19.19 -0.99
C LYS A 252 -20.05 18.00 -1.43
N LEU A 253 -20.29 17.01 -0.57
CA LEU A 253 -21.16 15.88 -0.87
C LEU A 253 -22.65 16.18 -0.52
N LEU A 254 -22.91 17.30 0.16
CA LEU A 254 -24.26 17.72 0.55
C LEU A 254 -24.84 18.77 -0.42
N ILE A 255 -24.01 19.32 -1.30
CA ILE A 255 -24.36 20.21 -2.41
C ILE A 255 -24.40 19.40 -3.70
#